data_433856e2e9c179836b0ab1fbde061c49
#
_entry.id   433856e2e9c179836b0ab1fbde061c49
#
_cell.length_a   1.000
_cell.length_b   1.000
_cell.length_c   1.000
_cell.angle_alpha   90.00
_cell.angle_beta   90.00
_cell.angle_gamma   90.00
#
_symmetry.space_group_name_H-M   'P 1'
#
loop_
_entity.id
_entity.type
_entity.pdbx_description
1 polymer ?
#
loop_
_entity_poly.entity_id
_entity_poly.type
_entity_poly.pdbx_seq_one_letter_code
_entity_poly.pdbx_strand_id
1 'polypeptide(L)'
;MGMTVKELQKWLNAHGASPKLKEDGIGGTLTKSAFIQVFVNKDAKAITKDQLLEIAKSLGDNSIKRIEAVGKVESSGSGWFDSGLPKILWERHYFYRLTKRILESATFGLISSPSSGNYTSDINKNGINDSWEKLAESVCVDPDKALQSISIGKFQVMGIYYKELGYNQPIDMLWAARNSEYEHYKMLA
;
A
#
# COMPACT_ATOMS: atom_id res chain seq x y z
N MET A 1 8.84 0.93 -18.36
CA MET A 1 8.38 -0.48 -18.27
C MET A 1 8.07 -0.71 -16.81
N GLY A 2 6.90 -1.27 -16.47
CA GLY A 2 6.50 -1.50 -15.08
C GLY A 2 7.30 -2.64 -14.43
N MET A 3 7.25 -2.72 -13.08
CA MET A 3 7.93 -3.76 -12.29
C MET A 3 7.41 -5.16 -12.65
N THR A 4 8.30 -6.09 -12.94
CA THR A 4 8.00 -7.51 -13.13
C THR A 4 8.04 -8.28 -11.80
N VAL A 5 7.49 -9.51 -11.76
CA VAL A 5 7.57 -10.38 -10.56
C VAL A 5 9.02 -10.67 -10.17
N LYS A 6 9.91 -10.85 -11.13
CA LYS A 6 11.35 -11.06 -10.86
C LYS A 6 11.99 -9.84 -10.20
N GLU A 7 11.66 -8.64 -10.66
CA GLU A 7 12.14 -7.38 -10.06
C GLU A 7 11.54 -7.17 -8.67
N LEU A 8 10.28 -7.53 -8.46
CA LEU A 8 9.67 -7.55 -7.13
C LEU A 8 10.42 -8.49 -6.18
N GLN A 9 10.74 -9.73 -6.61
CA GLN A 9 11.50 -10.68 -5.79
C GLN A 9 12.88 -10.14 -5.42
N LYS A 10 13.59 -9.49 -6.36
CA LYS A 10 14.86 -8.81 -6.08
C LYS A 10 14.69 -7.68 -5.06
N TRP A 11 13.66 -6.86 -5.26
CA TRP A 11 13.34 -5.76 -4.36
C TRP A 11 13.04 -6.26 -2.94
N LEU A 12 12.22 -7.31 -2.80
CA LEU A 12 11.90 -7.94 -1.51
C LEU A 12 13.15 -8.49 -0.82
N ASN A 13 14.03 -9.18 -1.56
CA ASN A 13 15.30 -9.68 -1.04
C ASN A 13 16.21 -8.56 -0.53
N ALA A 14 16.26 -7.43 -1.24
CA ALA A 14 17.03 -6.25 -0.84
C ALA A 14 16.44 -5.54 0.40
N HIS A 15 15.12 -5.74 0.66
CA HIS A 15 14.40 -5.11 1.77
C HIS A 15 14.10 -6.08 2.93
N GLY A 16 14.81 -7.20 3.03
CA GLY A 16 14.78 -8.05 4.20
C GLY A 16 13.85 -9.26 4.13
N ALA A 17 13.49 -9.72 2.93
CA ALA A 17 12.74 -10.98 2.81
C ALA A 17 13.48 -12.14 3.47
N SER A 18 12.78 -12.89 4.33
CA SER A 18 13.32 -14.05 5.05
C SER A 18 12.27 -15.17 5.08
N PRO A 19 12.61 -16.36 4.51
CA PRO A 19 13.84 -16.67 3.77
C PRO A 19 14.00 -15.86 2.49
N LYS A 20 15.24 -15.74 1.99
CA LYS A 20 15.47 -15.12 0.67
C LYS A 20 14.73 -15.87 -0.43
N LEU A 21 14.11 -15.10 -1.32
CA LEU A 21 13.38 -15.64 -2.47
C LEU A 21 14.33 -16.03 -3.60
N LYS A 22 13.95 -17.06 -4.35
CA LYS A 22 14.50 -17.31 -5.67
C LYS A 22 13.95 -16.26 -6.65
N GLU A 23 14.84 -15.60 -7.37
CA GLU A 23 14.51 -14.50 -8.31
C GLU A 23 14.19 -15.05 -9.70
N ASP A 24 13.18 -15.92 -9.79
CA ASP A 24 12.82 -16.65 -11.01
C ASP A 24 11.64 -16.05 -11.80
N GLY A 25 10.98 -15.03 -11.21
CA GLY A 25 9.80 -14.40 -11.82
C GLY A 25 8.50 -15.19 -11.63
N ILE A 26 8.52 -16.23 -10.79
CA ILE A 26 7.34 -17.05 -10.47
C ILE A 26 6.75 -16.59 -9.15
N GLY A 27 5.59 -15.95 -9.20
CA GLY A 27 4.84 -15.53 -8.01
C GLY A 27 4.15 -16.72 -7.34
N GLY A 28 4.62 -17.13 -6.18
CA GLY A 28 4.05 -18.23 -5.40
C GLY A 28 3.86 -17.85 -3.93
N THR A 29 3.53 -18.83 -3.10
CA THR A 29 3.27 -18.65 -1.66
C THR A 29 4.41 -17.94 -0.95
N LEU A 30 5.67 -18.29 -1.25
CA LEU A 30 6.83 -17.63 -0.63
C LEU A 30 6.92 -16.15 -1.01
N THR A 31 6.63 -15.79 -2.27
CA THR A 31 6.63 -14.39 -2.72
C THR A 31 5.52 -13.60 -2.02
N LYS A 32 4.31 -14.17 -1.90
CA LYS A 32 3.18 -13.55 -1.18
C LYS A 32 3.52 -13.30 0.29
N SER A 33 4.04 -14.32 0.98
CA SER A 33 4.42 -14.22 2.40
C SER A 33 5.54 -13.21 2.63
N ALA A 34 6.58 -13.22 1.80
CA ALA A 34 7.68 -12.27 1.88
C ALA A 34 7.20 -10.82 1.60
N PHE A 35 6.28 -10.63 0.64
CA PHE A 35 5.69 -9.34 0.35
C PHE A 35 5.01 -8.76 1.59
N ILE A 36 4.14 -9.51 2.25
CA ILE A 36 3.47 -9.05 3.48
C ILE A 36 4.49 -8.80 4.59
N GLN A 37 5.41 -9.77 4.83
CA GLN A 37 6.42 -9.69 5.89
C GLN A 37 7.29 -8.43 5.81
N VAL A 38 7.77 -8.09 4.62
CA VAL A 38 8.68 -6.95 4.39
C VAL A 38 8.00 -5.62 4.72
N PHE A 39 6.68 -5.53 4.53
CA PHE A 39 5.94 -4.29 4.81
C PHE A 39 5.50 -4.13 6.27
N VAL A 40 5.64 -5.13 7.13
CA VAL A 40 5.36 -4.97 8.57
C VAL A 40 6.37 -4.00 9.20
N ASN A 41 5.87 -2.99 9.90
CA ASN A 41 6.66 -2.06 10.68
C ASN A 41 5.88 -1.60 11.93
N LYS A 42 6.24 -2.14 13.07
CA LYS A 42 5.63 -1.79 14.37
C LYS A 42 6.26 -0.53 15.00
N ASP A 43 7.37 -0.05 14.43
CA ASP A 43 8.13 1.10 14.91
C ASP A 43 7.95 2.33 14.01
N ALA A 44 6.85 2.37 13.23
CA ALA A 44 6.53 3.48 12.37
C ALA A 44 6.37 4.77 13.17
N LYS A 45 7.05 5.84 12.72
CA LYS A 45 7.12 7.09 13.48
C LYS A 45 5.87 7.94 13.28
N ALA A 46 5.30 8.41 14.39
CA ALA A 46 4.27 9.46 14.36
C ALA A 46 4.84 10.77 13.80
N ILE A 47 3.97 11.57 13.19
CA ILE A 47 4.36 12.90 12.68
C ILE A 47 4.66 13.86 13.85
N THR A 48 5.69 14.66 13.70
CA THR A 48 6.04 15.73 14.66
C THR A 48 5.32 17.03 14.32
N LYS A 49 5.28 17.99 15.31
CA LYS A 49 4.72 19.32 15.07
C LYS A 49 5.49 20.10 13.99
N ASP A 50 6.82 19.96 13.96
CA ASP A 50 7.66 20.64 12.96
C ASP A 50 7.36 20.11 11.55
N GLN A 51 7.19 18.82 11.41
CA GLN A 51 6.78 18.19 10.15
C GLN A 51 5.37 18.61 9.73
N LEU A 52 4.42 18.70 10.67
CA LEU A 52 3.08 19.26 10.39
C LEU A 52 3.16 20.70 9.90
N LEU A 53 4.04 21.53 10.49
CA LEU A 53 4.23 22.90 10.05
C LEU A 53 4.87 22.98 8.66
N GLU A 54 5.79 22.08 8.34
CA GLU A 54 6.38 21.96 7.00
C GLU A 54 5.28 21.63 5.96
N ILE A 55 4.42 20.65 6.24
CA ILE A 55 3.29 20.31 5.38
C ILE A 55 2.32 21.48 5.25
N ALA A 56 1.96 22.17 6.35
CA ALA A 56 1.08 23.33 6.30
C ALA A 56 1.67 24.44 5.39
N LYS A 57 2.96 24.72 5.53
CA LYS A 57 3.66 25.71 4.68
C LYS A 57 3.67 25.34 3.20
N SER A 58 3.86 24.06 2.85
CA SER A 58 3.80 23.60 1.47
C SER A 58 2.44 23.82 0.83
N LEU A 59 1.39 23.83 1.66
CA LEU A 59 0.00 24.15 1.25
C LEU A 59 -0.36 25.63 1.37
N GLY A 60 0.62 26.51 1.64
CA GLY A 60 0.41 27.95 1.77
C GLY A 60 -0.20 28.39 3.12
N ASP A 61 -0.17 27.54 4.14
CA ASP A 61 -0.66 27.84 5.49
C ASP A 61 0.51 27.98 6.50
N ASN A 62 0.42 28.96 7.38
CA ASN A 62 1.39 29.14 8.46
C ASN A 62 0.95 28.55 9.80
N SER A 63 -0.14 27.78 9.80
CA SER A 63 -0.71 27.18 11.02
C SER A 63 -0.99 25.70 10.83
N ILE A 64 -0.57 24.89 11.79
CA ILE A 64 -0.84 23.46 11.82
C ILE A 64 -2.32 23.10 12.08
N LYS A 65 -3.14 24.05 12.52
CA LYS A 65 -4.53 23.78 12.96
C LYS A 65 -5.40 23.17 11.84
N ARG A 66 -5.25 23.66 10.61
CA ARG A 66 -6.02 23.13 9.46
C ARG A 66 -5.58 21.73 9.12
N ILE A 67 -4.29 21.49 9.02
CA ILE A 67 -3.77 20.16 8.68
C ILE A 67 -4.04 19.13 9.79
N GLU A 68 -4.02 19.55 11.08
CA GLU A 68 -4.47 18.71 12.19
C GLU A 68 -5.96 18.39 12.10
N ALA A 69 -6.79 19.38 11.73
CA ALA A 69 -8.23 19.15 11.53
C ALA A 69 -8.50 18.18 10.40
N VAL A 70 -7.84 18.33 9.24
CA VAL A 70 -7.91 17.38 8.13
C VAL A 70 -7.49 15.99 8.60
N GLY A 71 -6.36 15.87 9.31
CA GLY A 71 -5.90 14.60 9.87
C GLY A 71 -6.89 13.92 10.81
N LYS A 72 -7.70 14.68 11.54
CA LYS A 72 -8.76 14.16 12.44
C LYS A 72 -10.03 13.77 11.70
N VAL A 73 -10.42 14.51 10.68
CA VAL A 73 -11.68 14.30 9.95
C VAL A 73 -11.53 13.19 8.90
N GLU A 74 -10.46 13.24 8.11
CA GLU A 74 -10.26 12.32 6.98
C GLU A 74 -9.69 10.96 7.39
N SER A 75 -9.24 10.82 8.63
CA SER A 75 -8.67 9.57 9.11
C SER A 75 -9.36 9.07 10.37
N SER A 76 -9.85 7.85 10.33
CA SER A 76 -10.33 7.11 11.50
C SER A 76 -9.16 6.52 12.32
N GLY A 77 -8.20 7.39 12.76
CA GLY A 77 -7.08 6.96 13.61
C GLY A 77 -5.73 6.80 12.92
N SER A 78 -4.98 5.75 13.26
CA SER A 78 -3.64 5.46 12.74
C SER A 78 -3.65 5.13 11.24
N GLY A 79 -2.56 5.44 10.53
CA GLY A 79 -2.31 5.03 9.15
C GLY A 79 -1.89 3.56 9.02
N TRP A 80 -1.86 2.79 10.12
CA TRP A 80 -1.48 1.38 10.18
C TRP A 80 -2.55 0.51 10.82
N PHE A 81 -2.55 -0.77 10.47
CA PHE A 81 -3.24 -1.83 11.19
C PHE A 81 -2.45 -2.24 12.44
N ASP A 82 -3.08 -2.93 13.38
CA ASP A 82 -2.42 -3.46 14.59
C ASP A 82 -1.31 -4.46 14.26
N SER A 83 -1.36 -5.09 13.09
CA SER A 83 -0.29 -5.93 12.55
C SER A 83 1.01 -5.18 12.27
N GLY A 84 0.99 -3.84 12.21
CA GLY A 84 2.11 -3.00 11.77
C GLY A 84 2.18 -2.80 10.26
N LEU A 85 1.22 -3.31 9.51
CA LEU A 85 1.10 -3.05 8.09
C LEU A 85 0.44 -1.68 7.84
N PRO A 86 0.89 -0.88 6.86
CA PRO A 86 0.15 0.32 6.44
C PRO A 86 -1.30 0.00 6.11
N LYS A 87 -2.23 0.88 6.45
CA LYS A 87 -3.60 0.74 5.97
C LYS A 87 -3.64 0.87 4.47
N ILE A 88 -4.23 -0.11 3.81
CA ILE A 88 -4.54 -0.07 2.39
C ILE A 88 -5.97 -0.55 2.15
N LEU A 89 -6.54 -0.13 1.03
CA LEU A 89 -7.76 -0.71 0.51
C LEU A 89 -7.51 -1.23 -0.90
N TRP A 90 -7.84 -2.50 -1.12
CA TRP A 90 -7.73 -3.13 -2.42
C TRP A 90 -8.88 -2.73 -3.33
N GLU A 91 -8.56 -2.07 -4.44
CA GLU A 91 -9.53 -1.58 -5.42
C GLU A 91 -9.57 -2.48 -6.66
N ARG A 92 -10.29 -3.60 -6.56
CA ARG A 92 -10.36 -4.65 -7.60
C ARG A 92 -10.74 -4.13 -8.99
N HIS A 93 -11.54 -3.05 -9.06
CA HIS A 93 -11.98 -2.46 -10.32
C HIS A 93 -10.88 -1.62 -11.00
N TYR A 94 -9.95 -1.04 -10.22
CA TYR A 94 -8.74 -0.43 -10.74
C TYR A 94 -7.82 -1.48 -11.34
N PHE A 95 -7.59 -2.58 -10.64
CA PHE A 95 -6.76 -3.66 -11.16
C PHE A 95 -7.33 -4.24 -12.46
N TYR A 96 -8.64 -4.46 -12.53
CA TYR A 96 -9.30 -4.86 -13.77
C TYR A 96 -9.12 -3.83 -14.88
N ARG A 97 -9.31 -2.53 -14.63
CA ARG A 97 -9.12 -1.48 -15.64
C ARG A 97 -7.73 -1.47 -16.24
N LEU A 98 -6.71 -1.67 -15.39
CA LEU A 98 -5.30 -1.66 -15.80
C LEU A 98 -4.88 -2.94 -16.52
N THR A 99 -5.41 -4.10 -16.14
CA THR A 99 -4.99 -5.41 -16.66
C THR A 99 -5.93 -6.00 -17.69
N LYS A 100 -7.21 -5.62 -17.68
CA LYS A 100 -8.31 -6.27 -18.42
C LYS A 100 -8.46 -7.76 -18.11
N ARG A 101 -8.04 -8.18 -16.92
CA ARG A 101 -8.09 -9.58 -16.46
C ARG A 101 -9.03 -9.72 -15.30
N ILE A 102 -9.89 -10.74 -15.36
CA ILE A 102 -10.61 -11.24 -14.19
C ILE A 102 -9.63 -12.12 -13.40
N LEU A 103 -9.57 -11.91 -12.10
CA LEU A 103 -8.77 -12.70 -11.17
C LEU A 103 -9.66 -13.15 -10.02
N GLU A 104 -9.68 -14.44 -9.77
CA GLU A 104 -10.43 -15.06 -8.69
C GLU A 104 -9.47 -15.68 -7.68
N SER A 105 -9.73 -15.41 -6.41
CA SER A 105 -9.06 -16.03 -5.27
C SER A 105 -9.97 -17.11 -4.69
N ALA A 106 -9.39 -18.24 -4.31
CA ALA A 106 -10.12 -19.29 -3.62
C ALA A 106 -10.72 -18.81 -2.27
N THR A 107 -10.07 -17.85 -1.61
CA THR A 107 -10.51 -17.31 -0.32
C THR A 107 -11.46 -16.12 -0.47
N PHE A 108 -11.16 -15.20 -1.41
CA PHE A 108 -11.80 -13.88 -1.48
C PHE A 108 -12.78 -13.72 -2.65
N GLY A 109 -12.95 -14.76 -3.49
CA GLY A 109 -13.73 -14.67 -4.73
C GLY A 109 -13.09 -13.72 -5.73
N LEU A 110 -13.86 -12.92 -6.44
CA LEU A 110 -13.34 -12.00 -7.46
C LEU A 110 -12.50 -10.87 -6.84
N ILE A 111 -11.18 -10.96 -6.95
CA ILE A 111 -10.22 -9.91 -6.55
C ILE A 111 -9.83 -8.99 -7.68
N SER A 112 -10.28 -9.27 -8.92
CA SER A 112 -10.25 -8.36 -10.07
C SER A 112 -11.57 -8.46 -10.81
N SER A 113 -12.28 -7.33 -10.97
CA SER A 113 -13.64 -7.27 -11.53
C SER A 113 -13.90 -5.88 -12.08
N PRO A 114 -14.71 -5.72 -13.14
CA PRO A 114 -15.13 -4.40 -13.62
C PRO A 114 -15.91 -3.59 -12.58
N SER A 115 -16.54 -4.27 -11.59
CA SER A 115 -17.29 -3.62 -10.51
C SER A 115 -16.42 -3.43 -9.26
N SER A 116 -16.62 -2.33 -8.53
CA SER A 116 -16.06 -2.13 -7.18
C SER A 116 -16.64 -3.12 -6.16
N GLY A 117 -16.15 -3.08 -4.92
CA GLY A 117 -16.67 -3.92 -3.83
C GLY A 117 -15.74 -5.08 -3.45
N ASN A 118 -16.27 -6.05 -2.70
CA ASN A 118 -15.52 -7.12 -2.06
C ASN A 118 -14.57 -6.59 -0.98
N TYR A 119 -15.02 -5.58 -0.24
CA TYR A 119 -14.29 -4.99 0.88
C TYR A 119 -14.54 -5.81 2.15
N THR A 120 -13.63 -6.74 2.42
CA THR A 120 -13.61 -7.56 3.63
C THR A 120 -12.38 -7.20 4.47
N SER A 121 -12.38 -7.51 5.75
CA SER A 121 -11.32 -7.06 6.67
C SER A 121 -10.35 -8.16 7.10
N ASP A 122 -10.84 -9.32 7.50
CA ASP A 122 -10.06 -10.48 7.94
C ASP A 122 -10.97 -11.71 7.94
N ILE A 123 -11.33 -12.19 6.74
CA ILE A 123 -12.30 -13.27 6.57
C ILE A 123 -11.78 -14.62 7.05
N ASN A 124 -10.47 -14.82 6.97
CA ASN A 124 -9.78 -16.05 7.40
C ASN A 124 -9.25 -15.98 8.85
N LYS A 125 -9.46 -14.86 9.55
CA LYS A 125 -9.11 -14.63 10.96
C LYS A 125 -7.65 -14.89 11.30
N ASN A 126 -6.74 -14.47 10.41
CA ASN A 126 -5.28 -14.63 10.59
C ASN A 126 -4.59 -13.36 11.10
N GLY A 127 -5.34 -12.28 11.35
CA GLY A 127 -4.81 -11.00 11.83
C GLY A 127 -4.22 -10.12 10.73
N ILE A 128 -4.32 -10.53 9.47
CA ILE A 128 -3.88 -9.76 8.31
C ILE A 128 -5.13 -9.24 7.59
N ASN A 129 -5.16 -7.93 7.30
CA ASN A 129 -6.27 -7.37 6.56
C ASN A 129 -6.34 -7.95 5.14
N ASP A 130 -7.54 -8.35 4.71
CA ASP A 130 -7.78 -8.99 3.40
C ASP A 130 -7.29 -8.18 2.21
N SER A 131 -7.21 -6.84 2.31
CA SER A 131 -6.64 -6.01 1.25
C SER A 131 -5.16 -6.31 1.01
N TRP A 132 -4.39 -6.64 2.06
CA TRP A 132 -3.00 -7.05 1.94
C TRP A 132 -2.86 -8.42 1.30
N GLU A 133 -3.72 -9.36 1.61
CA GLU A 133 -3.68 -10.69 1.02
C GLU A 133 -4.10 -10.67 -0.46
N LYS A 134 -5.14 -9.89 -0.80
CA LYS A 134 -5.55 -9.65 -2.20
C LYS A 134 -4.44 -8.95 -2.99
N LEU A 135 -3.77 -7.95 -2.39
CA LEU A 135 -2.61 -7.32 -2.99
C LEU A 135 -1.46 -8.31 -3.20
N ALA A 136 -1.14 -9.15 -2.20
CA ALA A 136 -0.09 -10.16 -2.28
C ALA A 136 -0.36 -11.21 -3.37
N GLU A 137 -1.61 -11.58 -3.60
CA GLU A 137 -1.98 -12.41 -4.76
C GLU A 137 -1.79 -11.67 -6.08
N SER A 138 -2.20 -10.42 -6.13
CA SER A 138 -2.19 -9.62 -7.37
C SER A 138 -0.79 -9.19 -7.80
N VAL A 139 0.13 -8.92 -6.87
CA VAL A 139 1.54 -8.64 -7.21
C VAL A 139 2.27 -9.85 -7.80
N CYS A 140 1.77 -11.05 -7.59
CA CYS A 140 2.27 -12.25 -8.25
C CYS A 140 1.80 -12.37 -9.72
N VAL A 141 0.82 -11.57 -10.13
CA VAL A 141 0.31 -11.50 -11.50
C VAL A 141 0.89 -10.32 -12.27
N ASP A 142 0.82 -9.12 -11.67
CA ASP A 142 1.34 -7.88 -12.24
C ASP A 142 1.64 -6.90 -11.09
N PRO A 143 2.88 -6.87 -10.59
CA PRO A 143 3.23 -6.06 -9.41
C PRO A 143 2.96 -4.57 -9.61
N ASP A 144 3.32 -4.05 -10.77
CA ASP A 144 3.19 -2.62 -11.07
C ASP A 144 1.73 -2.17 -11.03
N LYS A 145 0.85 -2.89 -11.72
CA LYS A 145 -0.57 -2.56 -11.76
C LYS A 145 -1.30 -2.88 -10.46
N ALA A 146 -0.87 -3.93 -9.73
CA ALA A 146 -1.43 -4.23 -8.42
C ALA A 146 -1.18 -3.09 -7.42
N LEU A 147 0.06 -2.59 -7.36
CA LEU A 147 0.43 -1.48 -6.49
C LEU A 147 -0.25 -0.16 -6.86
N GLN A 148 -0.56 0.06 -8.15
CA GLN A 148 -1.37 1.21 -8.59
C GLN A 148 -2.86 1.07 -8.23
N SER A 149 -3.32 -0.13 -7.86
CA SER A 149 -4.73 -0.45 -7.62
C SER A 149 -5.11 -0.47 -6.14
N ILE A 150 -4.30 0.11 -5.28
CA ILE A 150 -4.60 0.27 -3.85
C ILE A 150 -4.73 1.75 -3.48
N SER A 151 -5.56 2.04 -2.49
CA SER A 151 -5.45 3.29 -1.74
C SER A 151 -4.57 3.06 -0.51
N ILE A 152 -3.77 4.07 -0.12
CA ILE A 152 -2.65 3.91 0.80
C ILE A 152 -2.74 4.88 1.96
N GLY A 153 -2.50 4.36 3.16
CA GLY A 153 -2.18 5.13 4.35
C GLY A 153 -3.38 5.82 5.00
N LYS A 154 -3.06 6.82 5.81
CA LYS A 154 -4.03 7.57 6.63
C LYS A 154 -5.12 8.26 5.80
N PHE A 155 -4.78 8.75 4.62
CA PHE A 155 -5.66 9.53 3.75
C PHE A 155 -6.15 8.76 2.52
N GLN A 156 -5.84 7.47 2.44
CA GLN A 156 -6.29 6.57 1.38
C GLN A 156 -5.99 7.11 -0.04
N VAL A 157 -4.77 7.62 -0.24
CA VAL A 157 -4.33 8.14 -1.53
C VAL A 157 -4.05 6.98 -2.49
N MET A 158 -4.61 7.06 -3.70
CA MET A 158 -4.49 5.98 -4.68
C MET A 158 -3.06 5.82 -5.21
N GLY A 159 -2.58 4.58 -5.24
CA GLY A 159 -1.25 4.22 -5.73
C GLY A 159 -0.97 4.60 -7.18
N ILE A 160 -2.01 4.80 -7.99
CA ILE A 160 -1.87 5.27 -9.38
C ILE A 160 -1.23 6.67 -9.48
N TYR A 161 -1.33 7.49 -8.44
CA TYR A 161 -0.77 8.85 -8.39
C TYR A 161 0.70 8.90 -7.97
N TYR A 162 1.40 7.76 -7.93
CA TYR A 162 2.78 7.70 -7.46
C TYR A 162 3.73 8.66 -8.20
N LYS A 163 3.55 8.85 -9.51
CA LYS A 163 4.40 9.75 -10.31
C LYS A 163 4.17 11.21 -9.97
N GLU A 164 2.91 11.61 -9.87
CA GLU A 164 2.49 12.97 -9.51
C GLU A 164 3.01 13.34 -8.11
N LEU A 165 3.11 12.35 -7.23
CA LEU A 165 3.67 12.49 -5.88
C LEU A 165 5.20 12.35 -5.83
N GLY A 166 5.88 12.24 -6.99
CA GLY A 166 7.34 12.22 -7.07
C GLY A 166 8.01 10.88 -6.80
N TYR A 167 7.25 9.77 -6.74
CA TYR A 167 7.83 8.44 -6.59
C TYR A 167 8.23 7.84 -7.94
N ASN A 168 9.35 7.13 -8.00
CA ASN A 168 9.81 6.47 -9.22
C ASN A 168 8.95 5.24 -9.59
N GLN A 169 8.50 4.51 -8.58
CA GLN A 169 7.68 3.30 -8.72
C GLN A 169 6.57 3.29 -7.68
N PRO A 170 5.41 2.64 -7.95
CA PRO A 170 4.33 2.59 -6.98
C PRO A 170 4.69 1.84 -5.69
N ILE A 171 5.67 0.93 -5.72
CA ILE A 171 6.18 0.27 -4.51
C ILE A 171 6.91 1.25 -3.58
N ASP A 172 7.57 2.27 -4.13
CA ASP A 172 8.28 3.30 -3.34
C ASP A 172 7.29 4.13 -2.52
N MET A 173 6.12 4.42 -3.09
CA MET A 173 5.02 5.12 -2.38
C MET A 173 4.52 4.27 -1.20
N LEU A 174 4.27 2.98 -1.40
CA LEU A 174 3.84 2.08 -0.32
C LEU A 174 4.94 1.89 0.73
N TRP A 175 6.22 1.84 0.29
CA TRP A 175 7.37 1.76 1.19
C TRP A 175 7.53 3.01 2.05
N ALA A 176 7.35 4.19 1.48
CA ALA A 176 7.34 5.45 2.22
C ALA A 176 6.24 5.45 3.30
N ALA A 177 5.02 5.06 2.94
CA ALA A 177 3.90 4.94 3.87
C ALA A 177 4.16 3.98 5.04
N ARG A 178 4.97 2.92 4.81
CA ARG A 178 5.38 1.98 5.86
C ARG A 178 6.20 2.64 6.97
N ASN A 179 6.96 3.68 6.64
CA ASN A 179 8.04 4.18 7.51
C ASN A 179 7.59 5.25 8.51
N SER A 180 6.70 6.16 8.10
CA SER A 180 6.27 7.24 9.00
C SER A 180 4.94 7.88 8.61
N GLU A 181 4.27 8.46 9.58
CA GLU A 181 3.05 9.24 9.37
C GLU A 181 3.31 10.52 8.56
N TYR A 182 4.51 11.08 8.64
CA TYR A 182 4.91 12.22 7.80
C TYR A 182 4.75 11.93 6.31
N GLU A 183 5.11 10.71 5.86
CA GLU A 183 4.94 10.31 4.46
C GLU A 183 3.46 10.25 4.05
N HIS A 184 2.56 9.85 4.96
CA HIS A 184 1.12 9.90 4.67
C HIS A 184 0.62 11.33 4.45
N TYR A 185 1.09 12.29 5.25
CA TYR A 185 0.74 13.71 5.08
C TYR A 185 1.35 14.32 3.81
N LYS A 186 2.56 13.90 3.42
CA LYS A 186 3.17 14.32 2.15
C LYS A 186 2.36 13.87 0.92
N MET A 187 1.74 12.70 0.99
CA MET A 187 0.87 12.21 -0.08
C MET A 187 -0.43 13.02 -0.19
N LEU A 188 -0.85 13.70 0.87
CA LEU A 188 -2.03 14.55 0.88
C LEU A 188 -1.74 15.96 0.33
N ALA A 189 -0.52 16.46 0.53
CA ALA A 189 -0.08 17.81 0.18
C ALA A 189 0.35 17.94 -1.28
#